data_d016b93f9afa57c6e3dd385a8725ebdc
#
_entry.id   d016b93f9afa57c6e3dd385a8725ebdc
#
_cell.length_a   1.000
_cell.length_b   1.000
_cell.length_c   1.000
_cell.angle_alpha   90.00
_cell.angle_beta   90.00
_cell.angle_gamma   90.00
#
_symmetry.space_group_name_H-M   'P 1'
#
loop_
_entity.id
_entity.type
_entity.pdbx_description
1 polymer ?
#
loop_
_entity_poly.entity_id
_entity_poly.type
_entity_poly.pdbx_seq_one_letter_code
_entity_poly.pdbx_strand_id
1 'polypeptide(L)'
;MLTNSQTPTVPAESSKSLPAPDAQTRVSQFMKQLQDEITESLAKLDGVAKFLEDSWERPEGGGGRSRVLREGAIFEQAGVNFSEVWGSHLPASILAQRPEAAGHGFYATGTSMVLHPHNPYVPTVHLNYRYFEAGPVWWFGGGLDLTPYYPFAEDAAHLHKTLKQACDKHHPDYYPVFKRWCDEYFYLKHRDETRGVGGLFFDYQDGEGALYRGPNPNGEAAIHSNQVGTPATRNWEDLFAFVQDCGRAFLPAYVPILERRNGMEYGDRQRNFQLYRRGRYVEFNLVYDRGTIFGLQTNGRTESILMSLPPLVRWEYGYQPEPNSPEAELYETFLKPQDWINWTPK
;
A
#
# COMPACT_ATOMS: atom_id res chain seq x y z
N MET A 1 63.31 15.58 8.73
CA MET A 1 62.35 14.65 8.13
C MET A 1 61.40 14.21 9.23
N LEU A 2 60.20 14.80 9.27
CA LEU A 2 59.15 14.45 10.22
C LEU A 2 58.11 13.66 9.45
N THR A 3 58.00 12.37 9.74
CA THR A 3 57.02 11.48 9.15
C THR A 3 55.68 11.68 9.89
N ASN A 4 54.70 12.25 9.19
CA ASN A 4 53.33 12.37 9.64
C ASN A 4 52.64 11.00 9.52
N SER A 5 52.48 10.28 10.61
CA SER A 5 51.63 9.09 10.68
C SER A 5 50.18 9.52 10.87
N GLN A 6 49.42 9.56 9.78
CA GLN A 6 47.98 9.63 9.86
C GLN A 6 47.42 8.26 10.30
N THR A 7 46.86 8.21 11.50
CA THR A 7 46.04 7.09 11.97
C THR A 7 44.80 7.01 11.12
N PRO A 8 44.42 5.85 10.56
CA PRO A 8 43.15 5.72 9.83
C PRO A 8 42.02 5.91 10.80
N THR A 9 41.18 6.90 10.55
CA THR A 9 39.88 7.08 11.23
C THR A 9 38.98 5.91 10.81
N VAL A 10 38.73 5.02 11.76
CA VAL A 10 37.66 4.01 11.64
C VAL A 10 36.32 4.77 11.42
N PRO A 11 35.55 4.45 10.37
CA PRO A 11 34.22 5.05 10.21
C PRO A 11 33.42 4.72 11.46
N ALA A 12 32.75 5.73 12.02
CA ALA A 12 31.83 5.53 13.13
C ALA A 12 30.78 4.48 12.69
N GLU A 13 30.72 3.36 13.41
CA GLU A 13 29.63 2.39 13.25
C GLU A 13 28.31 3.16 13.39
N SER A 14 27.50 3.14 12.34
CA SER A 14 26.15 3.68 12.41
C SER A 14 25.41 2.88 13.49
N SER A 15 25.01 3.54 14.57
CA SER A 15 24.26 2.91 15.65
C SER A 15 22.82 2.71 15.17
N LYS A 16 22.60 1.71 14.34
CA LYS A 16 21.27 1.30 13.94
C LYS A 16 20.48 0.93 15.18
N SER A 17 19.36 1.60 15.44
CA SER A 17 18.50 1.23 16.54
C SER A 17 17.95 -0.17 16.27
N LEU A 18 18.23 -1.11 17.19
CA LEU A 18 17.64 -2.44 17.12
C LEU A 18 16.14 -2.36 17.39
N PRO A 19 15.35 -3.30 16.84
CA PRO A 19 13.94 -3.44 17.23
C PRO A 19 13.83 -3.71 18.73
N ALA A 20 12.66 -3.35 19.30
CA ALA A 20 12.35 -3.74 20.67
C ALA A 20 12.39 -5.29 20.80
N PRO A 21 12.77 -5.85 21.96
CA PRO A 21 12.81 -7.32 22.14
C PRO A 21 11.47 -8.02 21.88
N ASP A 22 10.36 -7.31 22.02
CA ASP A 22 8.99 -7.77 21.78
C ASP A 22 8.39 -7.25 20.46
N ALA A 23 9.21 -6.72 19.57
CA ALA A 23 8.80 -6.07 18.30
C ALA A 23 7.85 -6.94 17.46
N GLN A 24 8.21 -8.22 17.23
CA GLN A 24 7.39 -9.14 16.45
C GLN A 24 6.01 -9.32 17.07
N THR A 25 5.93 -9.54 18.38
CA THR A 25 4.66 -9.70 19.11
C THR A 25 3.79 -8.45 18.99
N ARG A 26 4.37 -7.28 19.23
CA ARG A 26 3.64 -5.99 19.20
C ARG A 26 3.11 -5.68 17.80
N VAL A 27 3.93 -5.87 16.78
CA VAL A 27 3.50 -5.62 15.41
C VAL A 27 2.44 -6.61 14.96
N SER A 28 2.62 -7.91 15.24
CA SER A 28 1.63 -8.95 14.94
C SER A 28 0.28 -8.65 15.61
N GLN A 29 0.29 -8.28 16.88
CA GLN A 29 -0.94 -7.90 17.60
C GLN A 29 -1.63 -6.69 16.95
N PHE A 30 -0.86 -5.65 16.63
CA PHE A 30 -1.42 -4.47 15.94
C PHE A 30 -2.02 -4.84 14.58
N MET A 31 -1.34 -5.66 13.77
CA MET A 31 -1.84 -6.06 12.45
C MET A 31 -3.13 -6.89 12.55
N LYS A 32 -3.23 -7.79 13.54
CA LYS A 32 -4.47 -8.54 13.83
C LYS A 32 -5.59 -7.61 14.27
N GLN A 33 -5.31 -6.68 15.18
CA GLN A 33 -6.28 -5.71 15.66
C GLN A 33 -6.77 -4.80 14.52
N LEU A 34 -5.87 -4.33 13.64
CA LEU A 34 -6.23 -3.52 12.49
C LEU A 34 -7.18 -4.27 11.55
N GLN A 35 -6.94 -5.57 11.30
CA GLN A 35 -7.85 -6.42 10.55
C GLN A 35 -9.22 -6.50 11.23
N ASP A 36 -9.27 -6.71 12.54
CA ASP A 36 -10.52 -6.81 13.31
C ASP A 36 -11.31 -5.50 13.22
N GLU A 37 -10.69 -4.35 13.51
CA GLU A 37 -11.30 -3.02 13.44
C GLU A 37 -11.87 -2.72 12.05
N ILE A 38 -11.14 -3.03 10.99
CA ILE A 38 -11.56 -2.84 9.60
C ILE A 38 -12.77 -3.72 9.29
N THR A 39 -12.67 -5.03 9.54
CA THR A 39 -13.73 -5.97 9.16
C THR A 39 -15.01 -5.77 9.94
N GLU A 40 -14.94 -5.44 11.22
CA GLU A 40 -16.11 -5.13 12.05
C GLU A 40 -16.81 -3.86 11.55
N SER A 41 -16.04 -2.81 11.26
CA SER A 41 -16.60 -1.55 10.75
C SER A 41 -17.24 -1.72 9.37
N LEU A 42 -16.59 -2.42 8.45
CA LEU A 42 -17.11 -2.65 7.10
C LEU A 42 -18.34 -3.58 7.11
N ALA A 43 -18.37 -4.63 7.93
CA ALA A 43 -19.53 -5.50 8.08
C ALA A 43 -20.73 -4.75 8.64
N LYS A 44 -20.51 -3.82 9.58
CA LYS A 44 -21.58 -2.97 10.13
C LYS A 44 -22.12 -1.99 9.09
N LEU A 45 -21.26 -1.42 8.26
CA LEU A 45 -21.65 -0.51 7.17
C LEU A 45 -22.42 -1.26 6.07
N ASP A 46 -21.98 -2.44 5.67
CA ASP A 46 -22.65 -3.28 4.67
C ASP A 46 -24.04 -3.72 5.15
N GLY A 47 -24.17 -4.12 6.40
CA GLY A 47 -25.41 -4.45 7.08
C GLY A 47 -26.07 -5.76 6.65
N VAL A 48 -25.63 -6.39 5.56
CA VAL A 48 -26.21 -7.62 4.98
C VAL A 48 -25.22 -8.77 5.03
N ALA A 49 -24.05 -8.62 4.40
CA ALA A 49 -23.04 -9.66 4.34
C ALA A 49 -22.09 -9.63 5.54
N LYS A 50 -21.50 -10.79 5.83
CA LYS A 50 -20.49 -10.94 6.87
C LYS A 50 -19.18 -11.40 6.26
N PHE A 51 -18.06 -11.04 6.89
CA PHE A 51 -16.77 -11.60 6.55
C PHE A 51 -16.73 -13.08 6.95
N LEU A 52 -16.41 -13.94 5.99
CA LEU A 52 -16.03 -15.32 6.24
C LEU A 52 -14.55 -15.36 6.55
N GLU A 53 -14.20 -15.97 7.68
CA GLU A 53 -12.81 -16.14 8.09
C GLU A 53 -12.29 -17.50 7.64
N ASP A 54 -11.10 -17.49 7.07
CA ASP A 54 -10.34 -18.65 6.66
C ASP A 54 -8.93 -18.54 7.25
N SER A 55 -8.71 -19.25 8.35
CA SER A 55 -7.42 -19.33 9.03
C SER A 55 -6.57 -20.45 8.45
N TRP A 56 -5.30 -20.19 8.22
CA TRP A 56 -4.39 -21.14 7.57
C TRP A 56 -3.00 -21.10 8.21
N GLU A 57 -2.31 -22.22 8.10
CA GLU A 57 -0.95 -22.44 8.60
C GLU A 57 -0.01 -22.83 7.46
N ARG A 58 1.28 -22.53 7.63
CA ARG A 58 2.34 -22.89 6.70
C ARG A 58 3.24 -23.98 7.31
N PRO A 59 3.61 -25.01 6.52
CA PRO A 59 4.56 -26.02 6.99
C PRO A 59 5.93 -25.44 7.41
N GLU A 60 6.36 -24.35 6.74
CA GLU A 60 7.64 -23.69 7.00
C GLU A 60 7.60 -22.79 8.24
N GLY A 61 6.42 -22.56 8.81
CA GLY A 61 6.17 -21.75 9.98
C GLY A 61 5.31 -20.52 9.73
N GLY A 62 4.43 -20.26 10.67
CA GLY A 62 3.47 -19.18 10.62
C GLY A 62 2.20 -19.53 9.89
N GLY A 63 1.43 -18.51 9.55
CA GLY A 63 0.12 -18.65 8.94
C GLY A 63 -0.54 -17.31 8.68
N GLY A 64 -1.84 -17.32 8.61
CA GLY A 64 -2.62 -16.10 8.41
C GLY A 64 -4.10 -16.32 8.63
N ARG A 65 -4.82 -15.22 8.49
CA ARG A 65 -6.26 -15.13 8.66
C ARG A 65 -6.82 -14.28 7.54
N SER A 66 -7.42 -14.94 6.54
CA SER A 66 -8.07 -14.27 5.41
C SER A 66 -9.54 -14.08 5.73
N ARG A 67 -10.03 -12.84 5.63
CA ARG A 67 -11.43 -12.51 5.79
C ARG A 67 -11.97 -11.98 4.49
N VAL A 68 -13.01 -12.62 3.97
CA VAL A 68 -13.62 -12.28 2.67
C VAL A 68 -15.11 -12.07 2.85
N LEU A 69 -15.60 -10.90 2.42
CA LEU A 69 -17.03 -10.59 2.28
C LEU A 69 -17.36 -10.61 0.79
N ARG A 70 -18.46 -11.25 0.42
CA ARG A 70 -18.95 -11.33 -0.96
C ARG A 70 -20.42 -11.02 -1.01
N GLU A 71 -20.85 -10.43 -2.12
CA GLU A 71 -22.26 -10.18 -2.44
C GLU A 71 -23.01 -9.44 -1.30
N GLY A 72 -22.34 -8.46 -0.69
CA GLY A 72 -22.91 -7.58 0.30
C GLY A 72 -23.85 -6.54 -0.32
N ALA A 73 -24.47 -5.71 0.50
CA ALA A 73 -25.26 -4.59 0.03
C ALA A 73 -24.40 -3.48 -0.59
N ILE A 74 -23.21 -3.26 -0.05
CA ILE A 74 -22.25 -2.24 -0.50
C ILE A 74 -21.11 -2.88 -1.28
N PHE A 75 -20.51 -3.94 -0.72
CA PHE A 75 -19.31 -4.57 -1.27
C PHE A 75 -19.64 -5.79 -2.10
N GLU A 76 -19.33 -5.74 -3.40
CA GLU A 76 -19.40 -6.91 -4.27
C GLU A 76 -18.35 -7.95 -3.86
N GLN A 77 -17.16 -7.46 -3.47
CA GLN A 77 -16.12 -8.24 -2.80
C GLN A 77 -15.27 -7.33 -1.92
N ALA A 78 -14.94 -7.80 -0.73
CA ALA A 78 -13.98 -7.20 0.17
C ALA A 78 -13.07 -8.29 0.72
N GLY A 79 -11.78 -8.10 0.63
CA GLY A 79 -10.78 -9.02 1.20
C GLY A 79 -9.90 -8.28 2.19
N VAL A 80 -9.78 -8.79 3.41
CA VAL A 80 -8.86 -8.28 4.45
C VAL A 80 -8.03 -9.44 4.96
N ASN A 81 -6.74 -9.43 4.69
CA ASN A 81 -5.82 -10.50 5.01
C ASN A 81 -4.84 -10.07 6.10
N PHE A 82 -4.66 -10.90 7.10
CA PHE A 82 -3.53 -10.86 8.03
C PHE A 82 -2.62 -12.05 7.75
N SER A 83 -1.31 -11.82 7.78
CA SER A 83 -0.32 -12.90 7.71
C SER A 83 0.84 -12.65 8.68
N GLU A 84 1.38 -13.75 9.22
CA GLU A 84 2.56 -13.78 10.07
C GLU A 84 3.35 -15.03 9.73
N VAL A 85 4.55 -14.87 9.16
CA VAL A 85 5.29 -15.98 8.57
C VAL A 85 6.76 -15.92 8.90
N TRP A 86 7.35 -17.10 9.03
CA TRP A 86 8.79 -17.30 9.16
C TRP A 86 9.31 -18.08 7.96
N GLY A 87 10.57 -17.89 7.63
CA GLY A 87 11.23 -18.68 6.61
C GLY A 87 12.74 -18.76 6.84
N SER A 88 13.33 -19.85 6.40
CA SER A 88 14.78 -20.09 6.52
C SER A 88 15.60 -19.48 5.38
N HIS A 89 14.96 -19.13 4.27
CA HIS A 89 15.62 -18.64 3.07
C HIS A 89 14.98 -17.34 2.59
N LEU A 90 15.83 -16.35 2.33
CA LEU A 90 15.41 -15.06 1.79
C LEU A 90 15.28 -15.12 0.26
N PRO A 91 14.26 -14.50 -0.32
CA PRO A 91 14.18 -14.30 -1.76
C PRO A 91 15.36 -13.51 -2.31
N ALA A 92 15.81 -13.87 -3.51
CA ALA A 92 16.92 -13.19 -4.19
C ALA A 92 16.72 -11.68 -4.36
N SER A 93 15.49 -11.25 -4.53
CA SER A 93 15.11 -9.82 -4.64
C SER A 93 15.40 -9.03 -3.36
N ILE A 94 15.24 -9.65 -2.19
CA ILE A 94 15.58 -9.04 -0.90
C ILE A 94 17.10 -9.02 -0.73
N LEU A 95 17.79 -10.14 -0.99
CA LEU A 95 19.25 -10.24 -0.88
C LEU A 95 19.97 -9.26 -1.81
N ALA A 96 19.43 -8.98 -2.98
CA ALA A 96 19.99 -7.98 -3.90
C ALA A 96 19.96 -6.55 -3.34
N GLN A 97 19.02 -6.24 -2.46
CA GLN A 97 18.87 -4.91 -1.84
C GLN A 97 19.45 -4.85 -0.42
N ARG A 98 19.47 -5.99 0.28
CA ARG A 98 19.91 -6.13 1.69
C ARG A 98 20.85 -7.33 1.80
N PRO A 99 22.06 -7.27 1.22
CA PRO A 99 23.02 -8.38 1.25
C PRO A 99 23.45 -8.76 2.67
N GLU A 100 23.36 -7.84 3.63
CA GLU A 100 23.65 -8.07 5.04
C GLU A 100 22.69 -9.05 5.73
N ALA A 101 21.52 -9.30 5.12
CA ALA A 101 20.58 -10.30 5.58
C ALA A 101 20.93 -11.75 5.16
N ALA A 102 21.98 -11.93 4.35
CA ALA A 102 22.38 -13.23 3.84
C ALA A 102 22.70 -14.22 4.96
N GLY A 103 22.23 -15.47 4.84
CA GLY A 103 22.45 -16.52 5.82
C GLY A 103 21.51 -16.49 7.03
N HIS A 104 20.61 -15.50 7.12
CA HIS A 104 19.61 -15.41 8.19
C HIS A 104 18.26 -15.92 7.71
N GLY A 105 17.46 -16.48 8.66
CA GLY A 105 16.03 -16.65 8.49
C GLY A 105 15.32 -15.30 8.54
N PHE A 106 14.05 -15.28 8.14
CA PHE A 106 13.25 -14.05 8.17
C PHE A 106 11.94 -14.22 8.95
N TYR A 107 11.44 -13.10 9.41
CA TYR A 107 10.10 -12.90 9.94
C TYR A 107 9.40 -11.82 9.13
N ALA A 108 8.13 -12.05 8.77
CA ALA A 108 7.31 -11.05 8.11
C ALA A 108 5.87 -11.10 8.63
N THR A 109 5.30 -9.94 8.91
CA THR A 109 3.89 -9.84 9.29
C THR A 109 3.26 -8.60 8.65
N GLY A 110 1.95 -8.67 8.40
CA GLY A 110 1.24 -7.55 7.80
C GLY A 110 -0.25 -7.76 7.65
N THR A 111 -0.93 -6.66 7.36
CA THR A 111 -2.35 -6.63 6.98
C THR A 111 -2.50 -5.99 5.62
N SER A 112 -3.22 -6.68 4.74
CA SER A 112 -3.53 -6.22 3.38
C SER A 112 -5.03 -6.26 3.14
N MET A 113 -5.55 -5.29 2.40
CA MET A 113 -6.98 -5.16 2.13
C MET A 113 -7.23 -4.61 0.73
N VAL A 114 -8.25 -5.14 0.07
CA VAL A 114 -8.85 -4.50 -1.11
C VAL A 114 -10.37 -4.58 -1.02
N LEU A 115 -11.06 -3.46 -1.32
CA LEU A 115 -12.51 -3.37 -1.33
C LEU A 115 -13.00 -3.04 -2.75
N HIS A 116 -13.94 -3.83 -3.24
CA HIS A 116 -14.60 -3.63 -4.54
C HIS A 116 -16.11 -3.38 -4.32
N PRO A 117 -16.55 -2.10 -4.24
CA PRO A 117 -17.96 -1.76 -4.08
C PRO A 117 -18.78 -2.06 -5.33
N HIS A 118 -20.10 -2.33 -5.16
CA HIS A 118 -21.05 -2.45 -6.27
C HIS A 118 -21.20 -1.15 -7.04
N ASN A 119 -21.41 -0.03 -6.31
CA ASN A 119 -21.69 1.25 -6.90
C ASN A 119 -20.43 1.83 -7.61
N PRO A 120 -20.50 2.14 -8.92
CA PRO A 120 -19.38 2.68 -9.68
C PRO A 120 -18.86 4.04 -9.19
N TYR A 121 -19.63 4.77 -8.42
CA TYR A 121 -19.22 6.05 -7.82
C TYR A 121 -18.43 5.88 -6.52
N VAL A 122 -18.50 4.70 -5.90
CA VAL A 122 -17.66 4.36 -4.74
C VAL A 122 -16.33 3.77 -5.24
N PRO A 123 -15.21 4.38 -4.92
CA PRO A 123 -13.91 3.90 -5.42
C PRO A 123 -13.48 2.58 -4.79
N THR A 124 -12.73 1.79 -5.53
CA THR A 124 -11.89 0.72 -4.97
C THR A 124 -10.80 1.35 -4.11
N VAL A 125 -10.49 0.71 -3.00
CA VAL A 125 -9.40 1.11 -2.09
C VAL A 125 -8.53 -0.08 -1.77
N HIS A 126 -7.21 0.15 -1.74
CA HIS A 126 -6.19 -0.81 -1.34
C HIS A 126 -5.45 -0.28 -0.12
N LEU A 127 -5.10 -1.18 0.79
CA LEU A 127 -4.25 -0.91 1.94
C LEU A 127 -3.30 -2.10 2.12
N ASN A 128 -2.04 -1.80 2.45
CA ASN A 128 -1.06 -2.80 2.88
C ASN A 128 -0.12 -2.16 3.89
N TYR A 129 0.02 -2.77 5.07
CA TYR A 129 1.07 -2.44 6.03
C TYR A 129 1.77 -3.72 6.43
N ARG A 130 3.11 -3.65 6.49
CA ARG A 130 3.95 -4.81 6.74
C ARG A 130 5.19 -4.47 7.54
N TYR A 131 5.68 -5.45 8.25
CA TYR A 131 6.95 -5.43 8.96
C TYR A 131 7.78 -6.65 8.58
N PHE A 132 9.08 -6.47 8.50
CA PHE A 132 10.03 -7.51 8.10
C PHE A 132 11.28 -7.45 8.95
N GLU A 133 11.80 -8.63 9.35
CA GLU A 133 13.09 -8.82 10.02
C GLU A 133 13.88 -9.96 9.38
N ALA A 134 15.21 -9.80 9.28
CA ALA A 134 16.13 -10.87 8.89
C ALA A 134 17.53 -10.58 9.44
N GLY A 135 17.92 -11.30 10.50
CA GLY A 135 19.20 -11.06 11.18
C GLY A 135 19.34 -9.61 11.65
N PRO A 136 20.33 -8.85 11.16
CA PRO A 136 20.58 -7.48 11.61
C PRO A 136 19.67 -6.43 10.94
N VAL A 137 18.82 -6.84 9.98
CA VAL A 137 17.95 -5.89 9.24
C VAL A 137 16.50 -6.02 9.63
N TRP A 138 15.83 -4.87 9.67
CA TRP A 138 14.39 -4.77 9.82
C TRP A 138 13.88 -3.55 9.06
N TRP A 139 12.62 -3.56 8.68
CA TRP A 139 11.95 -2.38 8.10
C TRP A 139 10.44 -2.48 8.15
N PHE A 140 9.81 -1.32 8.07
CA PHE A 140 8.39 -1.19 7.78
C PHE A 140 8.18 -0.82 6.31
N GLY A 141 7.08 -1.32 5.74
CA GLY A 141 6.58 -0.91 4.44
C GLY A 141 5.07 -0.84 4.44
N GLY A 142 4.51 -0.11 3.49
CA GLY A 142 3.05 -0.04 3.41
C GLY A 142 2.55 1.06 2.51
N GLY A 143 1.22 1.22 2.54
CA GLY A 143 0.53 2.26 1.81
C GLY A 143 -0.97 2.08 1.82
N LEU A 144 -1.63 3.11 1.33
CA LEU A 144 -3.06 3.16 1.08
C LEU A 144 -3.27 4.00 -0.18
N ASP A 145 -4.03 3.48 -1.16
CA ASP A 145 -4.35 4.20 -2.39
C ASP A 145 -5.80 3.98 -2.83
N LEU A 146 -6.32 4.97 -3.57
CA LEU A 146 -7.71 5.02 -4.00
C LEU A 146 -7.80 4.94 -5.52
N THR A 147 -8.66 4.04 -6.02
CA THR A 147 -8.90 3.80 -7.45
C THR A 147 -10.36 4.09 -7.79
N PRO A 148 -10.71 5.34 -8.14
CA PRO A 148 -12.04 5.69 -8.59
C PRO A 148 -12.29 5.30 -10.05
N TYR A 149 -13.56 5.11 -10.39
CA TYR A 149 -14.05 4.92 -11.75
C TYR A 149 -14.73 6.19 -12.26
N TYR A 150 -15.55 6.80 -11.41
CA TYR A 150 -16.13 8.13 -11.58
C TYR A 150 -15.62 9.00 -10.43
N PRO A 151 -14.54 9.76 -10.67
CA PRO A 151 -13.86 10.47 -9.60
C PRO A 151 -14.56 11.76 -9.21
N PHE A 152 -14.37 12.13 -7.94
CA PHE A 152 -14.72 13.42 -7.39
C PHE A 152 -13.50 14.03 -6.72
N ALA A 153 -13.16 15.26 -7.08
CA ALA A 153 -11.96 15.92 -6.56
C ALA A 153 -12.00 16.12 -5.05
N GLU A 154 -13.20 16.36 -4.50
CA GLU A 154 -13.39 16.47 -3.04
C GLU A 154 -13.09 15.17 -2.30
N ASP A 155 -13.34 14.00 -2.91
CA ASP A 155 -13.03 12.70 -2.33
C ASP A 155 -11.52 12.44 -2.33
N ALA A 156 -10.86 12.76 -3.45
CA ALA A 156 -9.40 12.71 -3.53
C ALA A 156 -8.76 13.67 -2.52
N ALA A 157 -9.24 14.91 -2.43
CA ALA A 157 -8.77 15.89 -1.47
C ALA A 157 -8.99 15.44 -0.01
N HIS A 158 -10.14 14.86 0.30
CA HIS A 158 -10.44 14.31 1.64
C HIS A 158 -9.48 13.20 2.03
N LEU A 159 -9.30 12.20 1.14
CA LEU A 159 -8.34 11.11 1.36
C LEU A 159 -6.94 11.67 1.65
N HIS A 160 -6.42 12.50 0.74
CA HIS A 160 -5.06 13.02 0.84
C HIS A 160 -4.85 13.91 2.07
N LYS A 161 -5.83 14.74 2.46
CA LYS A 161 -5.78 15.53 3.69
C LYS A 161 -5.74 14.65 4.94
N THR A 162 -6.55 13.58 4.98
CA THR A 162 -6.56 12.63 6.10
C THR A 162 -5.22 11.89 6.22
N LEU A 163 -4.66 11.42 5.11
CA LEU A 163 -3.36 10.76 5.09
C LEU A 163 -2.22 11.72 5.44
N LYS A 164 -2.29 12.97 4.96
CA LYS A 164 -1.32 14.00 5.34
C LYS A 164 -1.34 14.28 6.83
N GLN A 165 -2.52 14.38 7.44
CA GLN A 165 -2.65 14.57 8.89
C GLN A 165 -1.99 13.43 9.70
N ALA A 166 -2.10 12.18 9.23
CA ALA A 166 -1.42 11.05 9.86
C ALA A 166 0.11 11.17 9.73
N CYS A 167 0.60 11.55 8.56
CA CYS A 167 2.03 11.76 8.31
C CYS A 167 2.62 12.92 9.12
N ASP A 168 1.93 14.06 9.17
CA ASP A 168 2.40 15.30 9.80
C ASP A 168 2.61 15.16 11.32
N LYS A 169 1.96 14.18 11.97
CA LYS A 169 2.21 13.86 13.38
C LYS A 169 3.64 13.36 13.63
N HIS A 170 4.28 12.83 12.60
CA HIS A 170 5.59 12.19 12.69
C HIS A 170 6.67 13.00 11.98
N HIS A 171 6.42 13.42 10.73
CA HIS A 171 7.36 14.27 9.99
C HIS A 171 6.67 14.98 8.81
N PRO A 172 6.94 16.28 8.57
CA PRO A 172 6.32 17.04 7.48
C PRO A 172 6.67 16.53 6.07
N ASP A 173 7.83 15.89 5.91
CA ASP A 173 8.27 15.35 4.61
C ASP A 173 7.68 13.96 4.31
N TYR A 174 7.04 13.27 5.25
CA TYR A 174 6.49 11.94 5.01
C TYR A 174 5.43 11.96 3.91
N TYR A 175 4.44 12.84 4.04
CA TYR A 175 3.37 12.91 3.05
C TYR A 175 3.88 13.24 1.63
N PRO A 176 4.63 14.33 1.37
CA PRO A 176 5.04 14.68 0.02
C PRO A 176 5.95 13.61 -0.62
N VAL A 177 6.82 12.96 0.17
CA VAL A 177 7.70 11.91 -0.33
C VAL A 177 6.92 10.63 -0.64
N PHE A 178 6.07 10.17 0.29
CA PHE A 178 5.36 8.91 0.14
C PHE A 178 4.19 9.01 -0.85
N LYS A 179 3.58 10.19 -1.00
CA LYS A 179 2.62 10.49 -2.06
C LYS A 179 3.27 10.39 -3.44
N ARG A 180 4.41 11.02 -3.64
CA ARG A 180 5.15 10.91 -4.91
C ARG A 180 5.54 9.47 -5.20
N TRP A 181 6.02 8.73 -4.19
CA TRP A 181 6.37 7.32 -4.37
C TRP A 181 5.16 6.45 -4.72
N CYS A 182 3.99 6.75 -4.15
CA CYS A 182 2.73 6.12 -4.51
C CYS A 182 2.38 6.34 -5.99
N ASP A 183 2.46 7.58 -6.47
CA ASP A 183 2.19 7.92 -7.88
C ASP A 183 3.12 7.16 -8.84
N GLU A 184 4.40 7.06 -8.50
CA GLU A 184 5.40 6.35 -9.32
C GLU A 184 5.23 4.82 -9.26
N TYR A 185 4.90 4.27 -8.08
CA TYR A 185 4.72 2.83 -7.89
C TYR A 185 3.50 2.30 -8.65
N PHE A 186 2.36 3.00 -8.57
CA PHE A 186 1.10 2.58 -9.18
C PHE A 186 0.91 3.10 -10.62
N TYR A 187 1.98 3.42 -11.30
CA TYR A 187 1.96 3.86 -12.70
C TYR A 187 2.05 2.70 -13.68
N LEU A 188 1.07 2.59 -14.59
CA LEU A 188 1.04 1.61 -15.67
C LEU A 188 1.79 2.17 -16.89
N LYS A 189 3.06 1.85 -17.03
CA LYS A 189 3.94 2.42 -18.07
C LYS A 189 3.42 2.22 -19.49
N HIS A 190 2.86 1.06 -19.80
CA HIS A 190 2.34 0.74 -21.13
C HIS A 190 0.96 1.34 -21.44
N ARG A 191 0.33 2.00 -20.45
CA ARG A 191 -0.93 2.73 -20.57
C ARG A 191 -0.77 4.23 -20.45
N ASP A 192 0.38 4.70 -19.94
CA ASP A 192 0.63 6.11 -19.62
C ASP A 192 -0.41 6.69 -18.63
N GLU A 193 -0.78 5.89 -17.63
CA GLU A 193 -1.75 6.27 -16.61
C GLU A 193 -1.39 5.73 -15.22
N THR A 194 -1.80 6.44 -14.16
CA THR A 194 -1.76 5.91 -12.81
C THR A 194 -2.94 4.95 -12.57
N ARG A 195 -2.81 4.03 -11.59
CA ARG A 195 -3.89 3.12 -11.20
C ARG A 195 -5.14 3.87 -10.69
N GLY A 196 -4.93 5.00 -10.01
CA GLY A 196 -5.97 5.84 -9.43
C GLY A 196 -5.43 7.21 -9.03
N VAL A 197 -6.04 7.83 -8.04
CA VAL A 197 -5.67 9.18 -7.56
C VAL A 197 -4.48 9.19 -6.58
N GLY A 198 -3.86 8.03 -6.37
CA GLY A 198 -2.74 7.88 -5.44
C GLY A 198 -3.17 7.74 -3.98
N GLY A 199 -2.28 8.13 -3.10
CA GLY A 199 -2.37 8.00 -1.66
C GLY A 199 -0.97 8.04 -1.04
N LEU A 200 -0.62 7.03 -0.24
CA LEU A 200 0.72 6.85 0.31
C LEU A 200 1.31 5.50 -0.12
N PHE A 201 2.60 5.49 -0.38
CA PHE A 201 3.38 4.27 -0.50
C PHE A 201 4.79 4.49 0.06
N PHE A 202 5.27 3.56 0.88
CA PHE A 202 6.61 3.54 1.41
C PHE A 202 7.11 2.10 1.60
N ASP A 203 8.42 1.92 1.52
CA ASP A 203 9.08 0.64 1.74
C ASP A 203 10.45 0.84 2.38
N TYR A 204 11.03 -0.23 2.95
CA TYR A 204 12.37 -0.22 3.54
C TYR A 204 12.59 0.91 4.56
N GLN A 205 11.56 1.29 5.33
CA GLN A 205 11.70 2.28 6.38
C GLN A 205 12.31 1.62 7.62
N ASP A 206 13.61 1.77 7.79
CA ASP A 206 14.45 1.13 8.83
C ASP A 206 15.09 2.13 9.79
N GLY A 207 14.68 3.38 9.72
CA GLY A 207 15.21 4.45 10.56
C GLY A 207 16.46 5.13 10.03
N GLU A 208 17.09 4.60 9.00
CA GLU A 208 18.30 5.14 8.41
C GLU A 208 18.08 5.65 6.98
N GLY A 209 18.90 6.62 6.57
CA GLY A 209 18.97 7.08 5.19
C GLY A 209 17.73 7.79 4.67
N ALA A 210 17.59 7.80 3.33
CA ALA A 210 16.54 8.53 2.64
C ALA A 210 15.16 7.92 2.86
N LEU A 211 14.12 8.77 2.93
CA LEU A 211 12.72 8.36 2.99
C LEU A 211 12.30 7.59 1.73
N TYR A 212 12.76 8.04 0.57
CA TYR A 212 12.47 7.42 -0.71
C TYR A 212 13.58 6.43 -1.08
N ARG A 213 13.20 5.17 -1.29
CA ARG A 213 14.08 4.07 -1.75
C ARG A 213 13.50 3.32 -2.94
N GLY A 214 12.73 4.01 -3.76
CA GLY A 214 12.17 3.46 -5.00
C GLY A 214 13.23 3.34 -6.11
N PRO A 215 12.92 2.61 -7.19
CA PRO A 215 13.78 2.58 -8.36
C PRO A 215 13.91 3.98 -8.96
N ASN A 216 15.12 4.35 -9.34
CA ASN A 216 15.34 5.55 -10.13
C ASN A 216 14.55 5.42 -11.46
N PRO A 217 13.87 6.48 -11.94
CA PRO A 217 13.24 6.48 -13.26
C PRO A 217 14.18 6.05 -14.39
N ASN A 218 15.51 6.17 -14.20
CA ASN A 218 16.55 5.76 -15.14
C ASN A 218 17.06 4.32 -14.93
N GLY A 219 16.43 3.51 -14.06
CA GLY A 219 16.78 2.09 -13.85
C GLY A 219 17.98 1.83 -12.95
N GLU A 220 18.63 2.84 -12.42
CA GLU A 220 19.69 2.71 -11.44
C GLU A 220 19.10 2.63 -10.02
N ALA A 221 19.65 1.78 -9.16
CA ALA A 221 19.27 1.72 -7.75
C ALA A 221 19.48 3.11 -7.13
N ALA A 222 18.39 3.82 -6.87
CA ALA A 222 18.47 5.18 -6.37
C ALA A 222 18.90 5.18 -4.92
N ILE A 223 20.19 5.20 -4.69
CA ILE A 223 20.77 5.75 -3.47
C ILE A 223 20.68 7.27 -3.60
N HIS A 224 19.51 7.82 -3.46
CA HIS A 224 19.39 9.27 -3.34
C HIS A 224 19.57 9.68 -1.88
N SER A 225 20.84 9.80 -1.53
CA SER A 225 21.27 10.69 -0.46
C SER A 225 20.89 12.12 -0.84
N ASN A 226 20.28 12.85 0.08
CA ASN A 226 20.47 14.28 0.29
C ASN A 226 19.60 15.31 -0.44
N GLN A 227 18.40 15.05 -0.97
CA GLN A 227 17.67 16.17 -1.60
C GLN A 227 16.27 16.51 -1.05
N VAL A 228 15.72 15.74 -0.13
CA VAL A 228 14.54 16.19 0.64
C VAL A 228 14.78 15.78 2.09
N GLY A 229 14.79 16.77 2.97
CA GLY A 229 15.10 16.72 4.39
C GLY A 229 15.22 15.29 4.97
N THR A 230 16.45 14.81 5.15
CA THR A 230 16.66 13.55 5.85
C THR A 230 16.24 13.80 7.30
N PRO A 231 15.15 13.21 7.79
CA PRO A 231 14.81 13.33 9.19
C PRO A 231 15.99 12.88 10.05
N ALA A 232 16.13 13.47 11.23
CA ALA A 232 17.01 12.93 12.26
C ALA A 232 16.74 11.42 12.38
N THR A 233 17.77 10.63 12.72
CA THR A 233 17.71 9.17 12.88
C THR A 233 16.39 8.77 13.57
N ARG A 234 15.57 8.00 12.87
CA ARG A 234 14.27 7.52 13.36
C ARG A 234 14.50 6.18 14.03
N ASN A 235 13.98 5.99 15.21
CA ASN A 235 14.06 4.69 15.86
C ASN A 235 12.88 3.79 15.46
N TRP A 236 12.92 2.55 15.90
CA TRP A 236 11.89 1.55 15.61
C TRP A 236 10.51 1.99 16.14
N GLU A 237 10.45 2.58 17.35
CA GLU A 237 9.21 3.04 17.99
C GLU A 237 8.55 4.18 17.19
N ASP A 238 9.33 5.14 16.69
CA ASP A 238 8.83 6.24 15.87
C ASP A 238 8.19 5.72 14.58
N LEU A 239 8.83 4.75 13.92
CA LEU A 239 8.32 4.16 12.70
C LEU A 239 7.12 3.25 12.96
N PHE A 240 7.11 2.51 14.05
CA PHE A 240 5.94 1.71 14.43
C PHE A 240 4.73 2.60 14.76
N ALA A 241 4.92 3.68 15.50
CA ALA A 241 3.88 4.67 15.78
C ALA A 241 3.33 5.30 14.48
N PHE A 242 4.21 5.63 13.54
CA PHE A 242 3.83 6.14 12.21
C PHE A 242 2.94 5.12 11.45
N VAL A 243 3.34 3.86 11.39
CA VAL A 243 2.56 2.80 10.72
C VAL A 243 1.21 2.59 11.39
N GLN A 244 1.15 2.67 12.73
CA GLN A 244 -0.12 2.58 13.47
C GLN A 244 -1.07 3.74 13.12
N ASP A 245 -0.57 4.97 13.08
CA ASP A 245 -1.38 6.13 12.71
C ASP A 245 -1.86 6.06 11.25
N CYS A 246 -1.00 5.60 10.33
CA CYS A 246 -1.39 5.37 8.94
C CYS A 246 -2.46 4.28 8.82
N GLY A 247 -2.34 3.17 9.55
CA GLY A 247 -3.35 2.10 9.55
C GLY A 247 -4.70 2.59 10.06
N ARG A 248 -4.72 3.31 11.19
CA ARG A 248 -5.94 3.89 11.78
C ARG A 248 -6.55 5.01 10.94
N ALA A 249 -5.78 5.65 10.05
CA ALA A 249 -6.29 6.66 9.14
C ALA A 249 -7.22 6.09 8.05
N PHE A 250 -7.25 4.76 7.84
CA PHE A 250 -8.06 4.14 6.79
C PHE A 250 -9.55 4.45 6.91
N LEU A 251 -10.19 4.13 8.05
CA LEU A 251 -11.62 4.34 8.22
C LEU A 251 -12.02 5.82 8.09
N PRO A 252 -11.34 6.78 8.75
CA PRO A 252 -11.60 8.20 8.54
C PRO A 252 -11.39 8.69 7.10
N ALA A 253 -10.46 8.07 6.36
CA ALA A 253 -10.19 8.45 4.99
C ALA A 253 -11.22 7.91 4.00
N TYR A 254 -11.72 6.68 4.20
CA TYR A 254 -12.54 5.99 3.21
C TYR A 254 -14.04 6.04 3.51
N VAL A 255 -14.46 5.86 4.76
CA VAL A 255 -15.88 5.74 5.12
C VAL A 255 -16.69 6.98 4.69
N PRO A 256 -16.24 8.22 4.91
CA PRO A 256 -16.98 9.40 4.46
C PRO A 256 -17.15 9.47 2.93
N ILE A 257 -16.21 8.93 2.15
CA ILE A 257 -16.31 8.84 0.69
C ILE A 257 -17.40 7.83 0.32
N LEU A 258 -17.34 6.64 0.92
CA LEU A 258 -18.33 5.59 0.71
C LEU A 258 -19.75 6.09 1.04
N GLU A 259 -19.97 6.72 2.19
CA GLU A 259 -21.28 7.23 2.61
C GLU A 259 -21.84 8.30 1.65
N ARG A 260 -20.99 9.17 1.12
CA ARG A 260 -21.41 10.17 0.12
C ARG A 260 -21.82 9.55 -1.21
N ARG A 261 -21.17 8.46 -1.63
CA ARG A 261 -21.29 7.93 -2.99
C ARG A 261 -22.17 6.69 -3.12
N ASN A 262 -22.33 5.91 -2.05
CA ASN A 262 -23.05 4.64 -2.13
C ASN A 262 -24.54 4.78 -2.51
N GLY A 263 -25.18 5.89 -2.17
CA GLY A 263 -26.56 6.16 -2.52
C GLY A 263 -26.80 6.78 -3.91
N MET A 264 -25.74 7.01 -4.70
CA MET A 264 -25.89 7.60 -6.04
C MET A 264 -26.46 6.58 -7.02
N GLU A 265 -27.45 7.01 -7.80
CA GLU A 265 -28.05 6.18 -8.84
C GLU A 265 -27.09 5.97 -10.02
N TYR A 266 -27.05 4.77 -10.56
CA TYR A 266 -26.23 4.40 -11.72
C TYR A 266 -26.95 3.40 -12.63
N GLY A 267 -26.54 3.37 -13.88
CA GLY A 267 -27.06 2.44 -14.88
C GLY A 267 -25.96 1.58 -15.52
N ASP A 268 -26.34 0.92 -16.62
CA ASP A 268 -25.44 0.00 -17.33
C ASP A 268 -24.16 0.71 -17.85
N ARG A 269 -24.27 1.98 -18.25
CA ARG A 269 -23.09 2.76 -18.70
C ARG A 269 -22.03 2.82 -17.60
N GLN A 270 -22.40 3.25 -16.41
CA GLN A 270 -21.50 3.39 -15.28
C GLN A 270 -20.95 2.03 -14.84
N ARG A 271 -21.82 1.03 -14.79
CA ARG A 271 -21.41 -0.33 -14.43
C ARG A 271 -20.42 -0.93 -15.43
N ASN A 272 -20.68 -0.82 -16.73
CA ASN A 272 -19.80 -1.33 -17.77
C ASN A 272 -18.42 -0.64 -17.73
N PHE A 273 -18.40 0.68 -17.51
CA PHE A 273 -17.14 1.40 -17.37
C PHE A 273 -16.38 0.97 -16.09
N GLN A 274 -17.04 0.77 -14.97
CA GLN A 274 -16.42 0.22 -13.77
C GLN A 274 -15.77 -1.14 -14.06
N LEU A 275 -16.48 -2.06 -14.72
CA LEU A 275 -15.95 -3.38 -15.07
C LEU A 275 -14.73 -3.28 -16.00
N TYR A 276 -14.77 -2.37 -16.96
CA TYR A 276 -13.65 -2.10 -17.83
C TYR A 276 -12.44 -1.54 -17.06
N ARG A 277 -12.64 -0.57 -16.19
CA ARG A 277 -11.57 -0.02 -15.34
C ARG A 277 -11.03 -1.02 -14.32
N ARG A 278 -11.86 -1.94 -13.83
CA ARG A 278 -11.41 -3.07 -13.02
C ARG A 278 -10.44 -3.98 -13.78
N GLY A 279 -10.58 -4.10 -15.10
CA GLY A 279 -9.58 -4.75 -15.95
C GLY A 279 -8.20 -4.09 -15.83
N ARG A 280 -8.12 -2.74 -15.79
CA ARG A 280 -6.86 -2.01 -15.56
C ARG A 280 -6.28 -2.27 -14.16
N TYR A 281 -7.14 -2.34 -13.14
CA TYR A 281 -6.74 -2.70 -11.79
C TYR A 281 -6.11 -4.11 -11.74
N VAL A 282 -6.75 -5.09 -12.35
CA VAL A 282 -6.23 -6.47 -12.44
C VAL A 282 -4.92 -6.52 -13.22
N GLU A 283 -4.83 -5.78 -14.34
CA GLU A 283 -3.63 -5.68 -15.17
C GLU A 283 -2.42 -5.19 -14.35
N PHE A 284 -2.59 -4.13 -13.55
CA PHE A 284 -1.54 -3.66 -12.64
C PHE A 284 -1.14 -4.76 -11.63
N ASN A 285 -2.12 -5.34 -10.94
CA ASN A 285 -1.84 -6.28 -9.86
C ASN A 285 -1.14 -7.56 -10.34
N LEU A 286 -1.47 -8.07 -11.53
CA LEU A 286 -0.85 -9.28 -12.07
C LEU A 286 0.48 -9.03 -12.78
N VAL A 287 0.69 -7.84 -13.35
CA VAL A 287 1.88 -7.55 -14.17
C VAL A 287 2.95 -6.78 -13.41
N TYR A 288 2.56 -5.86 -12.53
CA TYR A 288 3.48 -4.92 -11.90
C TYR A 288 3.54 -5.00 -10.37
N ASP A 289 2.48 -5.48 -9.70
CA ASP A 289 2.49 -5.48 -8.24
C ASP A 289 3.53 -6.44 -7.67
N ARG A 290 4.56 -5.86 -7.05
CA ARG A 290 5.66 -6.64 -6.47
C ARG A 290 5.18 -7.58 -5.36
N GLY A 291 4.16 -7.18 -4.60
CA GLY A 291 3.59 -8.00 -3.53
C GLY A 291 2.90 -9.26 -4.08
N THR A 292 2.08 -9.10 -5.12
CA THR A 292 1.41 -10.23 -5.81
C THR A 292 2.45 -11.16 -6.44
N ILE A 293 3.40 -10.61 -7.20
CA ILE A 293 4.45 -11.40 -7.86
C ILE A 293 5.28 -12.16 -6.83
N PHE A 294 5.73 -11.49 -5.76
CA PHE A 294 6.49 -12.09 -4.67
C PHE A 294 5.70 -13.22 -4.00
N GLY A 295 4.43 -12.97 -3.64
CA GLY A 295 3.58 -13.95 -2.99
C GLY A 295 3.41 -15.23 -3.83
N LEU A 296 3.17 -15.08 -5.14
CA LEU A 296 3.04 -16.23 -6.05
C LEU A 296 4.36 -16.99 -6.25
N GLN A 297 5.49 -16.26 -6.33
CA GLN A 297 6.82 -16.87 -6.51
C GLN A 297 7.35 -17.59 -5.27
N THR A 298 6.87 -17.22 -4.09
CA THR A 298 7.29 -17.81 -2.80
C THR A 298 6.30 -18.84 -2.26
N ASN A 299 5.44 -19.40 -3.11
CA ASN A 299 4.39 -20.35 -2.73
C ASN A 299 3.46 -19.83 -1.64
N GLY A 300 3.19 -18.52 -1.66
CA GLY A 300 2.16 -17.91 -0.83
C GLY A 300 0.78 -18.50 -1.15
N ARG A 301 -0.14 -18.40 -0.19
CA ARG A 301 -1.50 -18.93 -0.37
C ARG A 301 -2.23 -18.16 -1.47
N THR A 302 -2.44 -18.81 -2.61
CA THR A 302 -3.00 -18.20 -3.84
C THR A 302 -4.34 -17.52 -3.60
N GLU A 303 -5.26 -18.14 -2.87
CA GLU A 303 -6.58 -17.58 -2.56
C GLU A 303 -6.45 -16.27 -1.75
N SER A 304 -5.53 -16.23 -0.78
CA SER A 304 -5.29 -15.03 0.04
C SER A 304 -4.63 -13.90 -0.75
N ILE A 305 -3.88 -14.23 -1.80
CA ILE A 305 -3.27 -13.26 -2.71
C ILE A 305 -4.32 -12.74 -3.70
N LEU A 306 -5.01 -13.66 -4.39
CA LEU A 306 -5.93 -13.31 -5.48
C LEU A 306 -7.31 -12.82 -5.00
N MET A 307 -7.64 -12.92 -3.70
CA MET A 307 -8.85 -12.29 -3.15
C MET A 307 -8.85 -10.76 -3.28
N SER A 308 -7.69 -10.16 -3.59
CA SER A 308 -7.55 -8.73 -3.87
C SER A 308 -8.14 -8.31 -5.22
N LEU A 309 -8.41 -9.27 -6.10
CA LEU A 309 -8.96 -8.99 -7.43
C LEU A 309 -10.48 -8.84 -7.37
N PRO A 310 -11.08 -7.98 -8.22
CA PRO A 310 -12.53 -7.86 -8.32
C PRO A 310 -13.14 -9.15 -8.88
N PRO A 311 -14.38 -9.52 -8.48
CA PRO A 311 -15.01 -10.75 -8.93
C PRO A 311 -15.40 -10.71 -10.41
N LEU A 312 -15.65 -9.50 -10.96
CA LEU A 312 -16.03 -9.28 -12.35
C LEU A 312 -15.16 -8.17 -12.95
N VAL A 313 -14.70 -8.42 -14.16
CA VAL A 313 -13.91 -7.48 -14.98
C VAL A 313 -14.36 -7.55 -16.43
N ARG A 314 -13.97 -6.54 -17.20
CA ARG A 314 -14.20 -6.49 -18.64
C ARG A 314 -12.98 -5.95 -19.36
N TRP A 315 -12.58 -6.58 -20.46
CA TRP A 315 -11.57 -6.06 -21.38
C TRP A 315 -12.22 -5.68 -22.69
N GLU A 316 -11.94 -4.47 -23.18
CA GLU A 316 -12.41 -3.98 -24.46
C GLU A 316 -11.21 -3.60 -25.33
N TYR A 317 -11.26 -4.03 -26.58
CA TYR A 317 -10.25 -3.68 -27.55
C TYR A 317 -10.45 -2.24 -28.02
N GLY A 318 -9.40 -1.40 -27.87
CA GLY A 318 -9.40 -0.05 -28.41
C GLY A 318 -10.42 0.91 -27.79
N TYR A 319 -10.83 0.67 -26.52
CA TYR A 319 -11.76 1.57 -25.84
C TYR A 319 -11.24 3.01 -25.80
N GLN A 320 -12.10 3.94 -26.19
CA GLN A 320 -11.89 5.39 -26.08
C GLN A 320 -13.12 6.00 -25.42
N PRO A 321 -12.97 6.82 -24.38
CA PRO A 321 -14.10 7.52 -23.78
C PRO A 321 -14.67 8.57 -24.75
N GLU A 322 -15.96 8.85 -24.64
CA GLU A 322 -16.56 9.95 -25.36
C GLU A 322 -15.95 11.29 -24.93
N PRO A 323 -15.57 12.17 -25.83
CA PRO A 323 -15.04 13.49 -25.47
C PRO A 323 -15.98 14.26 -24.53
N ASN A 324 -15.43 14.95 -23.55
CA ASN A 324 -16.15 15.72 -22.53
C ASN A 324 -17.11 14.88 -21.65
N SER A 325 -16.94 13.56 -21.63
CA SER A 325 -17.68 12.69 -20.72
C SER A 325 -16.98 12.59 -19.35
N PRO A 326 -17.68 12.16 -18.29
CA PRO A 326 -17.04 11.86 -17.02
C PRO A 326 -15.95 10.77 -17.12
N GLU A 327 -16.12 9.84 -18.06
CA GLU A 327 -15.09 8.83 -18.37
C GLU A 327 -13.84 9.46 -18.98
N ALA A 328 -13.98 10.47 -19.85
CA ALA A 328 -12.84 11.21 -20.42
C ALA A 328 -12.12 12.03 -19.33
N GLU A 329 -12.86 12.68 -18.44
CA GLU A 329 -12.31 13.45 -17.32
C GLU A 329 -11.43 12.59 -16.41
N LEU A 330 -11.79 11.32 -16.18
CA LEU A 330 -10.95 10.37 -15.43
C LEU A 330 -9.55 10.30 -16.05
N TYR A 331 -9.44 10.11 -17.37
CA TYR A 331 -8.15 9.98 -18.04
C TYR A 331 -7.37 11.30 -18.14
N GLU A 332 -8.07 12.40 -18.36
CA GLU A 332 -7.44 13.71 -18.57
C GLU A 332 -6.88 14.31 -17.29
N THR A 333 -7.54 14.03 -16.16
CA THR A 333 -7.24 14.70 -14.88
C THR A 333 -6.81 13.74 -13.79
N PHE A 334 -7.57 12.66 -13.52
CA PHE A 334 -7.45 11.88 -12.30
C PHE A 334 -6.45 10.71 -12.38
N LEU A 335 -6.13 10.24 -13.58
CA LEU A 335 -5.11 9.21 -13.78
C LEU A 335 -3.72 9.80 -14.03
N LYS A 336 -3.49 11.00 -13.52
CA LYS A 336 -2.21 11.72 -13.55
C LYS A 336 -1.89 12.22 -12.14
N PRO A 337 -0.62 12.28 -11.74
CA PRO A 337 -0.24 12.87 -10.46
C PRO A 337 -0.77 14.29 -10.31
N GLN A 338 -1.50 14.56 -9.23
CA GLN A 338 -2.07 15.86 -8.90
C GLN A 338 -1.72 16.28 -7.47
N ASP A 339 -1.73 17.58 -7.21
CA ASP A 339 -1.70 18.12 -5.85
C ASP A 339 -3.14 18.20 -5.30
N TRP A 340 -3.64 17.09 -4.76
CA TRP A 340 -5.00 17.01 -4.23
C TRP A 340 -5.22 17.85 -2.97
N ILE A 341 -4.15 18.20 -2.24
CA ILE A 341 -4.25 19.03 -1.03
C ILE A 341 -4.66 20.46 -1.37
N ASN A 342 -4.03 21.01 -2.42
CA ASN A 342 -4.25 22.37 -2.88
C ASN A 342 -5.09 22.43 -4.16
N TRP A 343 -5.74 21.30 -4.51
CA TRP A 343 -6.52 21.24 -5.72
C TRP A 343 -7.69 22.22 -5.70
N THR A 344 -7.83 23.01 -6.73
CA THR A 344 -8.96 23.91 -6.98
C THR A 344 -9.58 23.57 -8.31
N PRO A 345 -10.92 23.50 -8.41
CA PRO A 345 -11.58 23.30 -9.70
C PRO A 345 -11.13 24.37 -10.70
N LYS A 346 -10.87 23.95 -11.93
CA LYS A 346 -10.60 24.86 -13.05
C LYS A 346 -11.86 25.53 -13.52
#